data_64928bc52dc2e2201f6ec3a3e37125b6
#
_entry.id   64928bc52dc2e2201f6ec3a3e37125b6
#
_cell.length_a   1.000
_cell.length_b   1.000
_cell.length_c   1.000
_cell.angle_alpha   90.00
_cell.angle_beta   90.00
_cell.angle_gamma   90.00
#
_symmetry.space_group_name_H-M   'P 1'
#
loop_
_entity.id
_entity.type
_entity.pdbx_description
1 polymer ?
#
loop_
_entity_poly.entity_id
_entity_poly.type
_entity_poly.pdbx_seq_one_letter_code
_entity_poly.pdbx_strand_id
1 'polypeptide(L)'
;MDHLDKLSPGEKIAGGSAILLFIFMFFDWFGVEVSGVGGFSGSVPGGGGSAWDALDFIPVVLVIAIIAALVMAGLRLADSPYEPSVPMSTIVTVLGVISVLLILFRIIDPPSFASFGGVSVDATLSVGIFLGLISAGGIAYGGYSTMKEEGITFGDAADRLSGGGSAPRHQPVSTPPPPPPPSSSAPPPPPPASPGPPPPPPPPPPAGS
;
A
#
# COMPACT_ATOMS: atom_id res chain seq x y z
N MET A 1 -8.02 11.72 -18.33
CA MET A 1 -6.88 11.29 -17.48
C MET A 1 -7.31 10.97 -16.05
N ASP A 2 -8.61 10.97 -15.82
CA ASP A 2 -9.21 10.95 -14.46
C ASP A 2 -9.21 9.58 -13.76
N HIS A 3 -8.90 8.50 -14.47
CA HIS A 3 -8.93 7.15 -13.88
C HIS A 3 -7.77 6.88 -12.91
N LEU A 4 -6.59 7.46 -13.17
CA LEU A 4 -5.44 7.30 -12.27
C LEU A 4 -5.61 8.06 -10.95
N ASP A 5 -6.48 9.06 -10.90
CA ASP A 5 -6.76 9.83 -9.69
C ASP A 5 -7.58 9.03 -8.67
N LYS A 6 -8.22 7.94 -9.11
CA LYS A 6 -8.94 7.02 -8.23
C LYS A 6 -8.01 6.12 -7.41
N LEU A 7 -6.77 5.91 -7.88
CA LEU A 7 -5.79 5.09 -7.20
C LEU A 7 -5.15 5.87 -6.05
N SER A 8 -4.99 5.22 -4.91
CA SER A 8 -4.21 5.75 -3.81
C SER A 8 -2.73 5.86 -4.19
N PRO A 9 -1.94 6.69 -3.51
CA PRO A 9 -0.49 6.76 -3.73
C PRO A 9 0.18 5.40 -3.61
N GLY A 10 -0.23 4.58 -2.61
CA GLY A 10 0.29 3.24 -2.41
C GLY A 10 -0.01 2.30 -3.60
N GLU A 11 -1.23 2.33 -4.11
CA GLU A 11 -1.65 1.52 -5.26
C GLU A 11 -0.92 1.90 -6.56
N LYS A 12 -0.67 3.20 -6.77
CA LYS A 12 0.14 3.69 -7.91
C LYS A 12 1.57 3.17 -7.86
N ILE A 13 2.17 3.19 -6.67
CA ILE A 13 3.52 2.69 -6.45
C ILE A 13 3.56 1.17 -6.65
N ALA A 14 2.64 0.42 -6.05
CA ALA A 14 2.59 -1.04 -6.18
C ALA A 14 2.37 -1.46 -7.64
N GLY A 15 1.38 -0.89 -8.32
CA GLY A 15 1.06 -1.22 -9.71
C GLY A 15 2.18 -0.81 -10.67
N GLY A 16 2.74 0.39 -10.52
CA GLY A 16 3.88 0.84 -11.32
C GLY A 16 5.12 -0.04 -11.14
N SER A 17 5.43 -0.39 -9.88
CA SER A 17 6.54 -1.28 -9.55
C SER A 17 6.33 -2.71 -10.07
N ALA A 18 5.09 -3.19 -10.09
CA ALA A 18 4.76 -4.50 -10.65
C ALA A 18 5.03 -4.55 -12.18
N ILE A 19 4.68 -3.50 -12.90
CA ILE A 19 4.98 -3.38 -14.34
C ILE A 19 6.50 -3.34 -14.56
N LEU A 20 7.22 -2.55 -13.77
CA LEU A 20 8.68 -2.47 -13.85
C LEU A 20 9.35 -3.82 -13.53
N LEU A 21 8.89 -4.51 -12.48
CA LEU A 21 9.39 -5.84 -12.14
C LEU A 21 9.20 -6.81 -13.29
N PHE A 22 8.01 -6.81 -13.90
CA PHE A 22 7.73 -7.66 -15.06
C PHE A 22 8.69 -7.41 -16.22
N ILE A 23 8.96 -6.13 -16.55
CA ILE A 23 9.90 -5.75 -17.60
C ILE A 23 11.32 -6.19 -17.23
N PHE A 24 11.74 -5.97 -15.99
CA PHE A 24 13.09 -6.31 -15.56
C PHE A 24 13.34 -7.81 -15.41
N MET A 25 12.29 -8.64 -15.33
CA MET A 25 12.43 -10.09 -15.38
C MET A 25 13.01 -10.61 -16.71
N PHE A 26 12.94 -9.82 -17.78
CA PHE A 26 13.52 -10.17 -19.10
C PHE A 26 14.96 -9.66 -19.27
N PHE A 27 15.47 -8.88 -18.33
CA PHE A 27 16.86 -8.44 -18.34
C PHE A 27 17.75 -9.53 -17.78
N ASP A 28 19.05 -9.47 -18.06
CA ASP A 28 20.03 -10.38 -17.47
C ASP A 28 20.15 -10.10 -15.97
N TRP A 29 19.82 -11.09 -15.17
CA TRP A 29 19.94 -11.07 -13.71
C TRP A 29 21.29 -11.58 -13.27
N PHE A 30 21.85 -12.52 -14.03
CA PHE A 30 23.17 -13.08 -13.80
C PHE A 30 23.97 -13.04 -15.10
N GLY A 31 25.23 -12.70 -14.97
CA GLY A 31 26.25 -12.90 -16.00
C GLY A 31 27.03 -14.18 -15.75
N VAL A 32 27.81 -14.61 -16.73
CA VAL A 32 28.70 -15.78 -16.62
C VAL A 32 30.12 -15.32 -16.78
N GLU A 33 30.95 -15.68 -15.81
CA GLU A 33 32.40 -15.51 -15.85
C GLU A 33 33.06 -16.89 -15.92
N VAL A 34 33.96 -17.05 -16.89
CA VAL A 34 34.69 -18.29 -17.11
C VAL A 34 36.13 -18.06 -16.71
N SER A 35 36.66 -18.94 -15.85
CA SER A 35 38.05 -18.90 -15.40
C SER A 35 38.69 -20.30 -15.48
N GLY A 36 39.97 -20.34 -15.72
CA GLY A 36 40.75 -21.58 -15.71
C GLY A 36 41.28 -22.10 -17.04
N VAL A 37 40.90 -21.55 -18.20
CA VAL A 37 41.45 -21.93 -19.50
C VAL A 37 42.77 -21.19 -19.74
N GLY A 38 43.88 -21.88 -19.52
CA GLY A 38 45.21 -21.28 -19.80
C GLY A 38 45.54 -20.03 -19.00
N GLY A 39 44.92 -19.82 -17.81
CA GLY A 39 45.06 -18.66 -16.99
C GLY A 39 44.26 -17.44 -17.45
N PHE A 40 43.37 -17.59 -18.41
CA PHE A 40 42.45 -16.54 -18.82
C PHE A 40 41.17 -16.58 -17.97
N SER A 41 40.72 -15.41 -17.51
CA SER A 41 39.40 -15.20 -16.97
C SER A 41 38.69 -14.10 -17.77
N GLY A 42 37.43 -14.30 -18.07
CA GLY A 42 36.65 -13.31 -18.81
C GLY A 42 35.14 -13.56 -18.73
N SER A 43 34.39 -12.47 -18.85
CA SER A 43 32.93 -12.55 -18.99
C SER A 43 32.55 -13.03 -20.38
N VAL A 44 31.54 -13.90 -20.44
CA VAL A 44 30.96 -14.38 -21.72
C VAL A 44 29.84 -13.43 -22.11
N PRO A 45 30.01 -12.62 -23.19
CA PRO A 45 28.95 -11.76 -23.66
C PRO A 45 27.73 -12.60 -24.07
N GLY A 46 26.54 -12.29 -23.51
CA GLY A 46 25.32 -13.05 -23.78
C GLY A 46 25.21 -14.41 -23.10
N GLY A 47 26.19 -14.77 -22.24
CA GLY A 47 26.14 -15.99 -21.42
C GLY A 47 25.28 -15.83 -20.16
N GLY A 48 24.66 -14.67 -19.97
CA GLY A 48 23.81 -14.36 -18.81
C GLY A 48 22.46 -15.04 -18.88
N GLY A 49 21.79 -15.11 -17.73
CA GLY A 49 20.44 -15.62 -17.62
C GLY A 49 19.49 -14.54 -17.10
N SER A 50 18.30 -14.52 -17.70
CA SER A 50 17.18 -13.72 -17.19
C SER A 50 16.66 -14.31 -15.88
N ALA A 51 15.68 -13.62 -15.24
CA ALA A 51 15.02 -14.18 -14.07
C ALA A 51 14.41 -15.55 -14.33
N TRP A 52 13.94 -15.78 -15.54
CA TRP A 52 13.29 -17.04 -15.97
C TRP A 52 14.26 -18.21 -16.05
N ASP A 53 15.50 -17.93 -16.45
CA ASP A 53 16.50 -18.98 -16.69
C ASP A 53 17.27 -19.34 -15.42
N ALA A 54 17.43 -18.37 -14.51
CA ALA A 54 18.39 -18.48 -13.41
C ALA A 54 17.75 -18.76 -12.04
N LEU A 55 16.42 -18.68 -11.90
CA LEU A 55 15.77 -18.61 -10.59
C LEU A 55 14.78 -19.75 -10.27
N ASP A 56 14.81 -20.87 -10.96
CA ASP A 56 13.97 -22.05 -10.70
C ASP A 56 12.48 -21.68 -10.47
N PHE A 57 11.99 -21.78 -9.21
CA PHE A 57 10.61 -21.47 -8.85
C PHE A 57 10.37 -19.98 -8.50
N ILE A 58 11.42 -19.19 -8.28
CA ILE A 58 11.31 -17.78 -7.86
C ILE A 58 10.51 -16.94 -8.86
N PRO A 59 10.67 -17.06 -10.19
CA PRO A 59 9.89 -16.33 -11.16
C PRO A 59 8.38 -16.51 -10.98
N VAL A 60 7.96 -17.72 -10.58
CA VAL A 60 6.54 -18.00 -10.35
C VAL A 60 6.01 -17.14 -9.19
N VAL A 61 6.77 -17.02 -8.10
CA VAL A 61 6.40 -16.19 -6.94
C VAL A 61 6.37 -14.71 -7.34
N LEU A 62 7.36 -14.25 -8.13
CA LEU A 62 7.41 -12.88 -8.63
C LEU A 62 6.19 -12.57 -9.52
N VAL A 63 5.83 -13.48 -10.42
CA VAL A 63 4.63 -13.32 -11.28
C VAL A 63 3.36 -13.27 -10.44
N ILE A 64 3.23 -14.10 -9.42
CA ILE A 64 2.07 -14.06 -8.52
C ILE A 64 2.00 -12.69 -7.80
N ALA A 65 3.14 -12.17 -7.34
CA ALA A 65 3.20 -10.84 -6.71
C ALA A 65 2.81 -9.72 -7.69
N ILE A 66 3.30 -9.80 -8.94
CA ILE A 66 2.94 -8.88 -10.03
C ILE A 66 1.43 -8.91 -10.29
N ILE A 67 0.87 -10.12 -10.47
CA ILE A 67 -0.57 -10.29 -10.72
C ILE A 67 -1.39 -9.73 -9.56
N ALA A 68 -1.02 -10.03 -8.31
CA ALA A 68 -1.72 -9.53 -7.13
C ALA A 68 -1.72 -7.99 -7.06
N ALA A 69 -0.58 -7.35 -7.33
CA ALA A 69 -0.46 -5.90 -7.34
C ALA A 69 -1.29 -5.25 -8.48
N LEU A 70 -1.27 -5.85 -9.68
CA LEU A 70 -2.05 -5.36 -10.82
C LEU A 70 -3.56 -5.58 -10.62
N VAL A 71 -3.96 -6.70 -10.01
CA VAL A 71 -5.37 -6.97 -9.67
C VAL A 71 -5.85 -5.97 -8.63
N MET A 72 -5.07 -5.68 -7.60
CA MET A 72 -5.40 -4.66 -6.60
C MET A 72 -5.66 -3.31 -7.26
N ALA A 73 -4.74 -2.83 -8.10
CA ALA A 73 -4.89 -1.58 -8.83
C ALA A 73 -6.07 -1.62 -9.82
N GLY A 74 -6.27 -2.74 -10.51
CA GLY A 74 -7.35 -2.94 -11.48
C GLY A 74 -8.74 -2.94 -10.86
N LEU A 75 -8.93 -3.58 -9.70
CA LEU A 75 -10.20 -3.58 -8.98
C LEU A 75 -10.61 -2.16 -8.55
N ARG A 76 -9.67 -1.34 -8.14
CA ARG A 76 -9.91 0.07 -7.80
C ARG A 76 -10.28 0.90 -9.02
N LEU A 77 -9.60 0.69 -10.14
CA LEU A 77 -9.92 1.37 -11.40
C LEU A 77 -11.31 1.00 -11.93
N ALA A 78 -11.73 -0.25 -11.72
CA ALA A 78 -13.03 -0.76 -12.17
C ALA A 78 -14.20 -0.37 -11.24
N ASP A 79 -13.97 0.37 -10.15
CA ASP A 79 -14.97 0.65 -9.09
C ASP A 79 -15.72 -0.62 -8.65
N SER A 80 -14.98 -1.74 -8.57
CA SER A 80 -15.58 -3.04 -8.28
C SER A 80 -16.04 -3.10 -6.82
N PRO A 81 -17.31 -3.49 -6.53
CA PRO A 81 -17.79 -3.66 -5.17
C PRO A 81 -17.26 -4.94 -4.51
N TYR A 82 -16.26 -5.58 -5.11
CA TYR A 82 -15.68 -6.82 -4.58
C TYR A 82 -14.82 -6.53 -3.35
N GLU A 83 -15.32 -6.91 -2.19
CA GLU A 83 -14.61 -6.87 -0.91
C GLU A 83 -14.16 -8.30 -0.54
N PRO A 84 -12.92 -8.69 -0.82
CA PRO A 84 -12.42 -9.99 -0.40
C PRO A 84 -12.30 -10.05 1.13
N SER A 85 -12.49 -11.26 1.69
CA SER A 85 -12.36 -11.49 3.15
C SER A 85 -10.99 -11.10 3.71
N VAL A 86 -9.95 -11.14 2.87
CA VAL A 86 -8.60 -10.67 3.20
C VAL A 86 -8.32 -9.44 2.34
N PRO A 87 -7.88 -8.31 2.93
CA PRO A 87 -7.54 -7.12 2.17
C PRO A 87 -6.45 -7.41 1.14
N MET A 88 -6.68 -6.99 -0.10
CA MET A 88 -5.71 -7.19 -1.18
C MET A 88 -4.37 -6.51 -0.90
N SER A 89 -4.39 -5.37 -0.20
CA SER A 89 -3.20 -4.65 0.26
C SER A 89 -2.28 -5.51 1.13
N THR A 90 -2.87 -6.34 2.01
CA THR A 90 -2.13 -7.30 2.84
C THR A 90 -1.46 -8.37 1.99
N ILE A 91 -2.20 -8.97 1.03
CA ILE A 91 -1.66 -9.99 0.14
C ILE A 91 -0.49 -9.44 -0.68
N VAL A 92 -0.66 -8.26 -1.26
CA VAL A 92 0.39 -7.58 -2.04
C VAL A 92 1.61 -7.26 -1.19
N THR A 93 1.43 -6.79 0.05
CA THR A 93 2.54 -6.52 0.97
C THR A 93 3.32 -7.79 1.28
N VAL A 94 2.63 -8.86 1.67
CA VAL A 94 3.27 -10.14 2.02
C VAL A 94 4.03 -10.73 0.83
N LEU A 95 3.39 -10.77 -0.35
CA LEU A 95 4.03 -11.27 -1.57
C LEU A 95 5.22 -10.39 -1.99
N GLY A 96 5.10 -9.07 -1.87
CA GLY A 96 6.21 -8.14 -2.12
C GLY A 96 7.40 -8.39 -1.19
N VAL A 97 7.15 -8.55 0.12
CA VAL A 97 8.20 -8.87 1.10
C VAL A 97 8.85 -10.22 0.80
N ILE A 98 8.04 -11.26 0.51
CA ILE A 98 8.56 -12.58 0.12
C ILE A 98 9.44 -12.45 -1.14
N SER A 99 8.99 -11.70 -2.13
CA SER A 99 9.76 -11.45 -3.36
C SER A 99 11.11 -10.80 -3.07
N VAL A 100 11.14 -9.77 -2.22
CA VAL A 100 12.38 -9.12 -1.78
C VAL A 100 13.31 -10.13 -1.11
N LEU A 101 12.78 -10.93 -0.17
CA LEU A 101 13.58 -11.92 0.55
C LEU A 101 14.14 -13.01 -0.38
N LEU A 102 13.36 -13.48 -1.35
CA LEU A 102 13.81 -14.46 -2.33
C LEU A 102 14.90 -13.90 -3.25
N ILE A 103 14.77 -12.66 -3.71
CA ILE A 103 15.80 -12.00 -4.52
C ILE A 103 17.06 -11.78 -3.68
N LEU A 104 16.95 -11.32 -2.43
CA LEU A 104 18.09 -11.16 -1.53
C LEU A 104 18.78 -12.49 -1.25
N PHE A 105 18.01 -13.56 -1.01
CA PHE A 105 18.56 -14.90 -0.84
C PHE A 105 19.37 -15.31 -2.08
N ARG A 106 18.87 -15.03 -3.27
CA ARG A 106 19.55 -15.39 -4.52
C ARG A 106 20.79 -14.54 -4.80
N ILE A 107 20.86 -13.32 -4.26
CA ILE A 107 22.07 -12.50 -4.29
C ILE A 107 23.16 -13.11 -3.40
N ILE A 108 22.77 -13.66 -2.24
CA ILE A 108 23.70 -14.27 -1.27
C ILE A 108 24.18 -15.64 -1.75
N ASP A 109 23.26 -16.40 -2.38
CA ASP A 109 23.51 -17.75 -2.91
C ASP A 109 23.26 -17.77 -4.43
N PRO A 110 24.20 -17.29 -5.25
CA PRO A 110 24.08 -17.28 -6.69
C PRO A 110 23.99 -18.70 -7.26
N PRO A 111 23.34 -18.90 -8.42
CA PRO A 111 23.31 -20.20 -9.06
C PRO A 111 24.72 -20.64 -9.41
N SER A 112 25.07 -21.87 -9.04
CA SER A 112 26.33 -22.48 -9.45
C SER A 112 26.18 -23.13 -10.81
N PHE A 113 27.06 -22.79 -11.74
CA PHE A 113 27.17 -23.49 -13.02
C PHE A 113 28.17 -24.63 -12.90
N ALA A 114 27.92 -25.71 -13.64
CA ALA A 114 28.77 -26.88 -13.57
C ALA A 114 30.19 -26.59 -14.07
N SER A 115 31.19 -26.85 -13.24
CA SER A 115 32.58 -26.84 -13.64
C SER A 115 32.88 -28.05 -14.53
N PHE A 116 33.51 -27.84 -15.66
CA PHE A 116 33.86 -28.93 -16.59
C PHE A 116 35.33 -28.81 -17.05
N GLY A 117 36.08 -29.91 -16.95
CA GLY A 117 37.44 -29.96 -17.54
C GLY A 117 38.45 -29.00 -16.97
N GLY A 118 38.36 -28.62 -15.68
CA GLY A 118 39.26 -27.65 -15.06
C GLY A 118 38.92 -26.19 -15.34
N VAL A 119 37.75 -25.93 -15.94
CA VAL A 119 37.16 -24.62 -16.14
C VAL A 119 36.11 -24.39 -15.06
N SER A 120 36.27 -23.33 -14.26
CA SER A 120 35.20 -22.86 -13.36
C SER A 120 34.34 -21.83 -14.08
N VAL A 121 33.03 -21.99 -13.91
CA VAL A 121 32.01 -21.11 -14.44
C VAL A 121 31.28 -20.51 -13.24
N ASP A 122 31.49 -19.21 -13.02
CA ASP A 122 30.94 -18.50 -11.89
C ASP A 122 29.83 -17.54 -12.33
N ALA A 123 28.74 -17.50 -11.56
CA ALA A 123 27.69 -16.52 -11.77
C ALA A 123 28.12 -15.16 -11.22
N THR A 124 27.99 -14.14 -12.03
CA THR A 124 28.15 -12.74 -11.61
C THR A 124 26.80 -12.02 -11.56
N LEU A 125 26.63 -11.10 -10.62
CA LEU A 125 25.40 -10.35 -10.50
C LEU A 125 25.32 -9.29 -11.60
N SER A 126 24.22 -9.29 -12.35
CA SER A 126 23.94 -8.28 -13.37
C SER A 126 22.96 -7.21 -12.88
N VAL A 127 22.80 -6.15 -13.65
CA VAL A 127 21.95 -5.01 -13.28
C VAL A 127 20.49 -5.38 -13.09
N GLY A 128 19.99 -6.39 -13.80
CA GLY A 128 18.60 -6.84 -13.75
C GLY A 128 18.15 -7.25 -12.35
N ILE A 129 19.00 -7.94 -11.57
CA ILE A 129 18.65 -8.38 -10.22
C ILE A 129 18.46 -7.20 -9.26
N PHE A 130 19.27 -6.15 -9.38
CA PHE A 130 19.14 -4.94 -8.56
C PHE A 130 17.87 -4.15 -8.93
N LEU A 131 17.56 -4.03 -10.22
CA LEU A 131 16.33 -3.39 -10.68
C LEU A 131 15.10 -4.20 -10.26
N GLY A 132 15.19 -5.52 -10.32
CA GLY A 132 14.18 -6.44 -9.80
C GLY A 132 13.97 -6.26 -8.29
N LEU A 133 15.03 -6.17 -7.52
CA LEU A 133 14.98 -5.94 -6.07
C LEU A 133 14.29 -4.61 -5.72
N ILE A 134 14.67 -3.52 -6.40
CA ILE A 134 14.06 -2.20 -6.18
C ILE A 134 12.56 -2.26 -6.52
N SER A 135 12.19 -2.92 -7.63
CA SER A 135 10.80 -3.06 -8.04
C SER A 135 9.98 -3.92 -7.08
N ALA A 136 10.54 -5.03 -6.60
CA ALA A 136 9.90 -5.86 -5.56
C ALA A 136 9.72 -5.09 -4.25
N GLY A 137 10.73 -4.28 -3.86
CA GLY A 137 10.63 -3.34 -2.74
C GLY A 137 9.52 -2.31 -2.93
N GLY A 138 9.34 -1.81 -4.15
CA GLY A 138 8.26 -0.89 -4.51
C GLY A 138 6.88 -1.53 -4.38
N ILE A 139 6.72 -2.82 -4.76
CA ILE A 139 5.47 -3.57 -4.55
C ILE A 139 5.18 -3.72 -3.05
N ALA A 140 6.18 -4.12 -2.26
CA ALA A 140 6.04 -4.29 -0.81
C ALA A 140 5.67 -2.98 -0.12
N TYR A 141 6.37 -1.89 -0.47
CA TYR A 141 6.12 -0.56 0.08
C TYR A 141 4.75 0.00 -0.33
N GLY A 142 4.38 -0.15 -1.60
CA GLY A 142 3.10 0.31 -2.11
C GLY A 142 1.93 -0.42 -1.45
N GLY A 143 2.02 -1.76 -1.33
CA GLY A 143 1.03 -2.55 -0.60
C GLY A 143 0.93 -2.15 0.88
N TYR A 144 2.07 -1.94 1.55
CA TYR A 144 2.11 -1.48 2.94
C TYR A 144 1.49 -0.09 3.11
N SER A 145 1.77 0.85 2.19
CA SER A 145 1.17 2.18 2.22
C SER A 145 -0.34 2.12 2.07
N THR A 146 -0.84 1.31 1.12
CA THR A 146 -2.28 1.09 0.94
C THR A 146 -2.91 0.46 2.19
N MET A 147 -2.26 -0.53 2.80
CA MET A 147 -2.72 -1.15 4.03
C MET A 147 -2.86 -0.13 5.19
N LYS A 148 -1.91 0.81 5.29
CA LYS A 148 -1.99 1.92 6.28
C LYS A 148 -3.13 2.88 5.97
N GLU A 149 -3.35 3.21 4.71
CA GLU A 149 -4.47 4.06 4.27
C GLU A 149 -5.82 3.42 4.57
N GLU A 150 -5.90 2.08 4.48
CA GLU A 150 -7.08 1.29 4.87
C GLU A 150 -7.23 1.14 6.39
N GLY A 151 -6.29 1.65 7.19
CA GLY A 151 -6.30 1.55 8.65
C GLY A 151 -6.07 0.14 9.19
N ILE A 152 -5.49 -0.73 8.38
CA ILE A 152 -5.21 -2.14 8.72
C ILE A 152 -3.80 -2.26 9.28
N THR A 153 -3.66 -2.97 10.40
CA THR A 153 -2.34 -3.31 10.96
C THR A 153 -1.93 -4.72 10.57
N PHE A 154 -0.62 -5.02 10.65
CA PHE A 154 -0.13 -6.39 10.44
C PHE A 154 -0.74 -7.40 11.42
N GLY A 155 -1.07 -6.97 12.64
CA GLY A 155 -1.76 -7.80 13.62
C GLY A 155 -3.16 -8.20 13.16
N ASP A 156 -3.93 -7.24 12.68
CA ASP A 156 -5.28 -7.49 12.16
C ASP A 156 -5.25 -8.41 10.94
N ALA A 157 -4.23 -8.25 10.10
CA ALA A 157 -4.01 -9.10 8.94
C ALA A 157 -3.64 -10.54 9.33
N ALA A 158 -2.76 -10.72 10.31
CA ALA A 158 -2.37 -12.02 10.83
C ALA A 158 -3.55 -12.74 11.50
N ASP A 159 -4.37 -12.03 12.28
CA ASP A 159 -5.57 -12.57 12.91
C ASP A 159 -6.59 -13.08 11.89
N ARG A 160 -6.75 -12.38 10.77
CA ARG A 160 -7.62 -12.81 9.67
C ARG A 160 -7.09 -14.05 8.95
N LEU A 161 -5.78 -14.12 8.73
CA LEU A 161 -5.12 -15.26 8.08
C LEU A 161 -5.14 -16.52 8.96
N SER A 162 -5.08 -16.36 10.28
CA SER A 162 -5.14 -17.48 11.25
C SER A 162 -6.55 -17.96 11.56
N GLY A 163 -7.57 -17.46 10.87
CA GLY A 163 -8.97 -17.89 11.06
C GLY A 163 -9.61 -17.38 12.36
N GLY A 164 -8.92 -16.52 13.09
CA GLY A 164 -9.45 -15.81 14.23
C GLY A 164 -10.27 -14.60 13.77
N GLY A 165 -11.51 -14.83 13.32
CA GLY A 165 -12.43 -13.79 12.90
C GLY A 165 -12.80 -12.84 14.05
N SER A 166 -11.87 -12.02 14.48
CA SER A 166 -12.18 -10.80 15.24
C SER A 166 -12.64 -9.77 14.23
N ALA A 167 -13.91 -9.40 14.31
CA ALA A 167 -14.46 -8.26 13.58
C ALA A 167 -13.48 -7.07 13.69
N PRO A 168 -13.36 -6.24 12.63
CA PRO A 168 -12.48 -5.08 12.68
C PRO A 168 -12.76 -4.34 13.99
N ARG A 169 -11.76 -4.24 14.86
CA ARG A 169 -11.82 -3.27 15.95
C ARG A 169 -11.85 -1.92 15.25
N HIS A 170 -13.05 -1.42 15.02
CA HIS A 170 -13.19 0.01 14.88
C HIS A 170 -12.48 0.57 16.12
N GLN A 171 -11.28 1.14 15.93
CA GLN A 171 -10.81 2.10 16.90
C GLN A 171 -12.00 3.04 17.07
N PRO A 172 -12.53 3.19 18.29
CA PRO A 172 -13.57 4.18 18.48
C PRO A 172 -12.94 5.47 17.93
N VAL A 173 -13.47 5.95 16.82
CA VAL A 173 -13.24 7.33 16.40
C VAL A 173 -13.47 8.06 17.71
N SER A 174 -12.41 8.65 18.26
CA SER A 174 -12.52 9.49 19.42
C SER A 174 -13.50 10.58 19.00
N THR A 175 -14.79 10.29 19.18
CA THR A 175 -15.82 11.31 19.09
C THR A 175 -15.31 12.39 20.01
N PRO A 176 -15.09 13.61 19.49
CA PRO A 176 -14.73 14.70 20.36
C PRO A 176 -15.74 14.67 21.50
N PRO A 177 -15.29 14.82 22.78
CA PRO A 177 -16.19 14.74 23.91
C PRO A 177 -17.40 15.62 23.59
N PRO A 178 -18.63 15.14 23.88
CA PRO A 178 -19.82 15.94 23.62
C PRO A 178 -19.59 17.33 24.25
N PRO A 179 -19.96 18.40 23.57
CA PRO A 179 -19.81 19.74 24.15
C PRO A 179 -20.42 19.73 25.55
N PRO A 180 -19.76 20.33 26.55
CA PRO A 180 -20.28 20.35 27.91
C PRO A 180 -21.74 20.83 27.84
N PRO A 181 -22.66 20.24 28.62
CA PRO A 181 -24.03 20.69 28.66
C PRO A 181 -24.02 22.19 28.96
N PRO A 182 -24.87 22.98 28.27
CA PRO A 182 -24.91 24.44 28.51
C PRO A 182 -25.08 24.66 30.02
N SER A 183 -24.16 25.41 30.59
CA SER A 183 -24.15 25.71 32.01
C SER A 183 -25.52 26.27 32.38
N SER A 184 -26.32 25.52 33.14
CA SER A 184 -27.66 25.86 33.58
C SER A 184 -27.64 26.92 34.73
N SER A 185 -26.77 27.91 34.62
CA SER A 185 -26.59 28.98 35.60
C SER A 185 -26.90 30.38 35.08
N ALA A 186 -27.52 30.48 33.89
CA ALA A 186 -28.14 31.76 33.55
C ALA A 186 -29.52 31.79 34.22
N PRO A 187 -29.79 32.71 35.16
CA PRO A 187 -31.15 32.90 35.70
C PRO A 187 -32.10 33.18 34.52
N PRO A 188 -33.34 32.66 34.58
CA PRO A 188 -34.32 32.97 33.53
C PRO A 188 -34.49 34.49 33.41
N PRO A 189 -34.64 34.96 32.17
CA PRO A 189 -34.88 36.40 31.98
C PRO A 189 -36.13 36.84 32.76
N PRO A 190 -36.12 38.03 33.39
CA PRO A 190 -37.25 38.50 34.15
C PRO A 190 -38.51 38.55 33.25
N PRO A 191 -39.69 38.25 33.80
CA PRO A 191 -40.92 38.30 33.03
C PRO A 191 -41.11 39.69 32.44
N PRO A 192 -41.70 39.79 31.26
CA PRO A 192 -41.99 41.12 30.65
C PRO A 192 -42.85 41.95 31.59
N ALA A 193 -42.47 43.23 31.78
CA ALA A 193 -43.19 44.15 32.64
C ALA A 193 -44.66 44.19 32.19
N SER A 194 -45.55 44.04 33.16
CA SER A 194 -46.99 44.20 32.88
C SER A 194 -47.29 45.56 32.27
N PRO A 195 -48.18 45.65 31.26
CA PRO A 195 -48.57 46.95 30.70
C PRO A 195 -49.07 47.85 31.81
N GLY A 196 -48.49 49.02 31.90
CA GLY A 196 -48.93 50.04 32.85
C GLY A 196 -50.40 50.42 32.59
N PRO A 197 -51.10 50.92 33.63
CA PRO A 197 -52.48 51.33 33.49
C PRO A 197 -52.62 52.46 32.39
N PRO A 198 -53.70 52.40 31.63
CA PRO A 198 -53.92 53.39 30.56
C PRO A 198 -53.93 54.82 31.11
N PRO A 199 -53.44 55.77 30.34
CA PRO A 199 -53.42 57.17 30.76
C PRO A 199 -54.88 57.67 31.01
N PRO A 200 -55.05 58.60 31.97
CA PRO A 200 -56.39 59.18 32.24
C PRO A 200 -56.94 59.94 31.03
N PRO A 201 -58.25 59.92 30.85
CA PRO A 201 -58.88 60.65 29.74
C PRO A 201 -58.62 62.16 29.82
N PRO A 202 -58.50 62.81 28.70
CA PRO A 202 -58.29 64.27 28.66
C PRO A 202 -59.46 64.99 29.29
N PRO A 203 -59.25 66.18 29.95
CA PRO A 203 -60.29 66.93 30.52
C PRO A 203 -61.26 67.47 29.45
N PRO A 204 -62.58 67.65 29.80
CA PRO A 204 -63.55 68.16 28.87
C PRO A 204 -63.23 69.60 28.46
N PRO A 205 -63.58 70.00 27.23
CA PRO A 205 -63.33 71.38 26.77
C PRO A 205 -64.12 72.37 27.59
N PRO A 206 -63.62 73.62 27.83
CA PRO A 206 -64.34 74.65 28.57
C PRO A 206 -65.64 75.00 27.85
N ALA A 207 -66.71 75.12 28.61
CA ALA A 207 -68.00 75.55 28.11
C ALA A 207 -67.89 77.04 27.60
N GLY A 208 -68.13 77.17 26.29
CA GLY A 208 -68.09 78.47 25.66
C GLY A 208 -69.22 79.36 26.19
N SER A 209 -68.85 80.57 26.53
CA SER A 209 -69.75 81.74 26.75
C SER A 209 -69.93 82.52 25.44
#